data_a22f9464ee458937aeedee5aa2775b99
#
_entry.id   a22f9464ee458937aeedee5aa2775b99
#
_cell.length_a   1.000
_cell.length_b   1.000
_cell.length_c   1.000
_cell.angle_alpha   90.00
_cell.angle_beta   90.00
_cell.angle_gamma   90.00
#
_symmetry.space_group_name_H-M   'P 1'
#
loop_
_entity.id
_entity.type
_entity.pdbx_description
1 polymer ?
#
loop_
_entity_poly.entity_id
_entity_poly.type
_entity_poly.pdbx_seq_one_letter_code
_entity_poly.pdbx_strand_id
1 'polypeptide(L)'
;MPLRQSARKPIPLLPDGGRRTTSAVRGPGGGTARRIGTLMTATLVAKDLAAAHGDRTLFAGLDLVVAPGDVIGLVGANGAGKSTLLRLLAGLDRPEQGELRLSPPTATVGHLPQEPERRPGETVREFLARRTGVADAQRAMDEATQGLVDGTPGADDAYAETLERWLALGGADLDERAEEVAADLGLTVGLDLPMTALSGGQAARAGLASLLLSRYDVFLLDEPTNDLDLDGLERLERYVSGLRAGTVVISHDREFLTRTVTKVLELDLAQQTINLYGGGYAAYLEERERARRHAREEYEEYADKRAALEDRAHTQRSWMDKGVKNARRKATDNDKIGRKFRSEASEKQAAKARQTQRMIERLDVVEEPRKEWELRMEIAAAPRSGSVVATLREARVERGDFVLGPVSLQVDWADRVAITGANGAGKSTLLAALLGRLPLDSGHATLGSGVVVGEVDQARKLFHGPESLLDAFCAAVPDSEPAEVRTLLAKFALRADHVLRPATTLSPGERTRAALALLQGRGVNLLVLDEPTNHLDLPAIEQLESALGSYPGTLLLVTHDRRMLEAVRTTRRIEVVDGRMKEF
;
A
#
# COMPACT_ATOMS: atom_id res chain seq x y z
N MET A 1 -38.91 7.81 43.49
CA MET A 1 -39.46 8.89 42.64
C MET A 1 -39.08 8.58 41.20
N PRO A 2 -40.04 8.29 40.33
CA PRO A 2 -39.79 7.78 38.98
C PRO A 2 -39.62 8.89 37.96
N LEU A 3 -38.71 8.66 37.01
CA LEU A 3 -38.41 9.52 35.87
C LEU A 3 -39.54 9.45 34.82
N ARG A 4 -39.94 10.61 34.35
CA ARG A 4 -41.00 10.81 33.35
C ARG A 4 -40.49 10.41 31.96
N GLN A 5 -41.21 9.51 31.33
CA GLN A 5 -41.19 9.25 29.88
C GLN A 5 -41.93 10.35 29.15
N SER A 6 -41.31 11.04 28.18
CA SER A 6 -41.95 11.94 27.24
C SER A 6 -42.33 11.21 25.96
N ALA A 7 -43.63 11.08 25.72
CA ALA A 7 -44.22 10.50 24.52
C ALA A 7 -44.06 11.44 23.32
N ARG A 8 -43.53 10.92 22.21
CA ARG A 8 -43.57 11.57 20.89
C ARG A 8 -44.89 11.25 20.18
N LYS A 9 -45.54 12.30 19.70
CA LYS A 9 -46.79 12.26 18.92
C LYS A 9 -46.53 11.76 17.49
N PRO A 10 -47.47 11.04 16.86
CA PRO A 10 -47.36 10.62 15.47
C PRO A 10 -47.76 11.73 14.50
N ILE A 11 -47.09 11.74 13.33
CA ILE A 11 -47.32 12.65 12.19
C ILE A 11 -48.45 12.05 11.33
N PRO A 12 -49.43 12.86 10.81
CA PRO A 12 -50.57 12.37 10.05
C PRO A 12 -50.25 12.04 8.59
N LEU A 13 -50.87 10.98 8.09
CA LEU A 13 -50.95 10.56 6.69
C LEU A 13 -51.84 11.53 5.91
N LEU A 14 -51.40 11.97 4.71
CA LEU A 14 -52.20 12.65 3.71
C LEU A 14 -52.72 11.67 2.66
N PRO A 15 -53.90 11.94 2.04
CA PRO A 15 -54.70 10.93 1.34
C PRO A 15 -54.37 10.82 -0.16
N ASP A 16 -54.72 9.61 -0.64
CA ASP A 16 -54.83 9.16 -2.02
C ASP A 16 -55.59 10.12 -2.94
N GLY A 17 -55.10 10.36 -4.14
CA GLY A 17 -55.77 11.20 -5.11
C GLY A 17 -55.31 11.04 -6.56
N GLY A 18 -56.03 10.21 -7.32
CA GLY A 18 -56.33 10.55 -8.71
C GLY A 18 -55.57 9.82 -9.83
N ARG A 19 -56.15 8.74 -10.32
CA ARG A 19 -55.94 8.20 -11.67
C ARG A 19 -56.20 9.28 -12.72
N ARG A 20 -55.22 9.51 -13.61
CA ARG A 20 -55.48 10.05 -14.96
C ARG A 20 -54.81 9.19 -16.01
N THR A 21 -55.64 8.57 -16.81
CA THR A 21 -55.37 7.94 -18.10
C THR A 21 -54.97 9.02 -19.11
N THR A 22 -53.81 8.87 -19.76
CA THR A 22 -53.56 9.55 -21.05
C THR A 22 -52.94 8.58 -22.03
N SER A 23 -53.54 8.57 -23.17
CA SER A 23 -53.35 7.71 -24.34
C SER A 23 -51.97 7.80 -24.98
N ALA A 24 -51.55 6.64 -25.52
CA ALA A 24 -50.36 6.43 -26.34
C ALA A 24 -50.38 7.27 -27.60
N VAL A 25 -49.27 7.98 -27.89
CA VAL A 25 -48.85 8.37 -29.23
C VAL A 25 -47.62 7.58 -29.59
N ARG A 26 -47.75 6.69 -30.57
CA ARG A 26 -46.64 5.97 -31.20
C ARG A 26 -45.95 6.91 -32.18
N GLY A 27 -44.60 7.13 -32.00
CA GLY A 27 -43.68 7.64 -33.01
C GLY A 27 -42.58 6.61 -33.26
N PRO A 28 -42.17 6.36 -34.51
CA PRO A 28 -41.20 5.36 -34.89
C PRO A 28 -39.78 5.94 -34.79
N GLY A 29 -38.96 5.41 -33.92
CA GLY A 29 -37.55 5.69 -33.82
C GLY A 29 -36.84 4.54 -33.13
N GLY A 30 -36.26 3.64 -33.98
CA GLY A 30 -35.51 2.49 -33.52
C GLY A 30 -34.26 2.90 -32.75
N GLY A 31 -34.29 2.75 -31.47
CA GLY A 31 -33.12 2.69 -30.59
C GLY A 31 -33.21 1.34 -29.90
N THR A 32 -32.32 0.44 -30.23
CA THR A 32 -32.12 -0.82 -29.52
C THR A 32 -31.79 -0.50 -28.07
N ALA A 33 -32.85 -0.51 -27.22
CA ALA A 33 -32.66 -0.55 -25.79
C ALA A 33 -31.84 -1.81 -25.47
N ARG A 34 -30.54 -1.63 -25.21
CA ARG A 34 -29.69 -2.66 -24.60
C ARG A 34 -30.47 -3.16 -23.37
N ARG A 35 -30.96 -4.40 -23.43
CA ARG A 35 -31.32 -5.14 -22.23
C ARG A 35 -30.02 -5.26 -21.44
N ILE A 36 -29.88 -4.39 -20.44
CA ILE A 36 -28.89 -4.55 -19.39
C ILE A 36 -29.28 -5.86 -18.71
N GLY A 37 -28.43 -6.89 -18.88
CA GLY A 37 -28.59 -8.17 -18.21
C GLY A 37 -28.83 -7.92 -16.72
N THR A 38 -29.67 -8.71 -16.12
CA THR A 38 -29.96 -8.68 -14.68
C THR A 38 -28.64 -8.69 -13.94
N LEU A 39 -28.25 -7.56 -13.38
CA LEU A 39 -27.05 -7.45 -12.54
C LEU A 39 -27.26 -8.37 -11.35
N MET A 40 -26.58 -9.52 -11.35
CA MET A 40 -26.52 -10.36 -10.17
C MET A 40 -25.76 -9.59 -9.09
N THR A 41 -26.44 -9.25 -8.02
CA THR A 41 -25.87 -8.55 -6.87
C THR A 41 -25.36 -9.59 -5.90
N ALA A 42 -24.08 -9.99 -6.02
CA ALA A 42 -23.48 -10.97 -5.13
C ALA A 42 -22.93 -10.32 -3.88
N THR A 43 -23.05 -11.03 -2.77
CA THR A 43 -22.44 -10.66 -1.50
C THR A 43 -21.48 -11.77 -1.08
N LEU A 44 -20.25 -11.38 -0.74
CA LEU A 44 -19.23 -12.26 -0.19
C LEU A 44 -19.16 -12.02 1.32
N VAL A 45 -19.34 -13.09 2.11
CA VAL A 45 -19.31 -13.04 3.57
C VAL A 45 -18.18 -13.92 4.07
N ALA A 46 -17.25 -13.32 4.77
CA ALA A 46 -16.21 -14.00 5.53
C ALA A 46 -16.55 -13.91 7.01
N LYS A 47 -16.47 -15.02 7.73
CA LYS A 47 -16.77 -15.08 9.17
C LYS A 47 -15.67 -15.81 9.90
N ASP A 48 -15.13 -15.15 10.95
CA ASP A 48 -14.07 -15.66 11.84
C ASP A 48 -12.86 -16.22 11.06
N LEU A 49 -12.47 -15.53 9.96
CA LEU A 49 -11.35 -15.99 9.15
C LEU A 49 -10.02 -15.80 9.89
N ALA A 50 -9.17 -16.84 9.82
CA ALA A 50 -7.79 -16.79 10.28
C ALA A 50 -6.83 -17.32 9.22
N ALA A 51 -5.63 -16.75 9.19
CA ALA A 51 -4.54 -17.18 8.33
C ALA A 51 -3.20 -17.07 9.04
N ALA A 52 -2.29 -18.02 8.74
CA ALA A 52 -0.91 -17.99 9.17
C ALA A 52 0.05 -18.30 8.01
N HIS A 53 1.30 -17.98 8.20
CA HIS A 53 2.38 -18.36 7.31
C HIS A 53 3.49 -19.05 8.12
N GLY A 54 3.57 -20.38 8.02
CA GLY A 54 4.36 -21.20 8.94
C GLY A 54 3.84 -21.05 10.37
N ASP A 55 4.72 -20.77 11.32
CA ASP A 55 4.36 -20.56 12.74
C ASP A 55 3.84 -19.15 13.06
N ARG A 56 3.78 -18.26 12.06
CA ARG A 56 3.38 -16.86 12.26
C ARG A 56 1.94 -16.64 11.88
N THR A 57 1.07 -16.33 12.84
CA THR A 57 -0.28 -15.83 12.58
C THR A 57 -0.22 -14.49 11.87
N LEU A 58 -0.90 -14.36 10.74
CA LEU A 58 -1.06 -13.11 9.99
C LEU A 58 -2.24 -12.31 10.54
N PHE A 59 -3.37 -12.98 10.66
CA PHE A 59 -4.58 -12.41 11.25
C PHE A 59 -5.51 -13.54 11.75
N ALA A 60 -6.41 -13.19 12.68
CA ALA A 60 -7.43 -14.10 13.21
C ALA A 60 -8.70 -13.33 13.57
N GLY A 61 -9.86 -13.99 13.50
CA GLY A 61 -11.14 -13.41 13.89
C GLY A 61 -11.65 -12.36 12.90
N LEU A 62 -11.33 -12.45 11.60
CA LEU A 62 -11.80 -11.51 10.60
C LEU A 62 -13.25 -11.77 10.21
N ASP A 63 -14.12 -10.81 10.49
CA ASP A 63 -15.46 -10.73 9.95
C ASP A 63 -15.54 -9.65 8.87
N LEU A 64 -15.92 -10.03 7.64
CA LEU A 64 -15.99 -9.11 6.51
C LEU A 64 -17.20 -9.42 5.63
N VAL A 65 -17.94 -8.38 5.27
CA VAL A 65 -19.02 -8.44 4.28
C VAL A 65 -18.68 -7.52 3.12
N VAL A 66 -18.55 -8.09 1.93
CA VAL A 66 -18.38 -7.36 0.68
C VAL A 66 -19.72 -7.37 -0.05
N ALA A 67 -20.43 -6.25 0.00
CA ALA A 67 -21.74 -6.08 -0.61
C ALA A 67 -21.63 -5.37 -1.98
N PRO A 68 -22.67 -5.50 -2.83
CA PRO A 68 -22.71 -4.75 -4.08
C PRO A 68 -22.56 -3.25 -3.88
N GLY A 69 -21.68 -2.63 -4.66
CA GLY A 69 -21.35 -1.20 -4.56
C GLY A 69 -20.33 -0.85 -3.47
N ASP A 70 -19.89 -1.80 -2.64
CA ASP A 70 -18.77 -1.60 -1.74
C ASP A 70 -17.45 -1.58 -2.52
N VAL A 71 -16.61 -0.61 -2.25
CA VAL A 71 -15.19 -0.62 -2.64
C VAL A 71 -14.37 -0.56 -1.36
N ILE A 72 -13.83 -1.71 -0.95
CA ILE A 72 -13.08 -1.87 0.31
C ILE A 72 -11.59 -1.79 0.01
N GLY A 73 -10.94 -0.72 0.49
CA GLY A 73 -9.49 -0.60 0.45
C GLY A 73 -8.83 -1.44 1.56
N LEU A 74 -7.98 -2.38 1.20
CA LEU A 74 -7.25 -3.21 2.14
C LEU A 74 -5.86 -2.60 2.37
N VAL A 75 -5.61 -2.07 3.56
CA VAL A 75 -4.37 -1.39 3.92
C VAL A 75 -3.63 -2.12 5.05
N GLY A 76 -2.33 -1.88 5.15
CA GLY A 76 -1.48 -2.49 6.17
C GLY A 76 -0.03 -2.60 5.69
N ALA A 77 0.88 -2.88 6.61
CA ALA A 77 2.30 -3.06 6.30
C ALA A 77 2.54 -4.22 5.32
N ASN A 78 3.68 -4.20 4.64
CA ASN A 78 4.11 -5.34 3.84
C ASN A 78 4.30 -6.59 4.72
N GLY A 79 3.79 -7.73 4.26
CA GLY A 79 3.78 -8.97 5.04
C GLY A 79 2.68 -9.07 6.11
N ALA A 80 1.70 -8.14 6.14
CA ALA A 80 0.53 -8.22 7.02
C ALA A 80 -0.52 -9.25 6.58
N GLY A 81 -0.32 -9.90 5.44
CA GLY A 81 -1.25 -10.91 4.93
C GLY A 81 -2.31 -10.38 3.97
N LYS A 82 -2.14 -9.17 3.42
CA LYS A 82 -3.10 -8.57 2.47
C LYS A 82 -3.40 -9.48 1.27
N SER A 83 -2.37 -9.88 0.52
CA SER A 83 -2.52 -10.77 -0.63
C SER A 83 -3.02 -12.17 -0.24
N THR A 84 -2.63 -12.65 0.94
CA THR A 84 -3.16 -13.91 1.49
C THR A 84 -4.67 -13.81 1.74
N LEU A 85 -5.13 -12.68 2.30
CA LEU A 85 -6.57 -12.45 2.48
C LEU A 85 -7.30 -12.43 1.14
N LEU A 86 -6.79 -11.73 0.11
CA LEU A 86 -7.42 -11.75 -1.21
C LEU A 86 -7.50 -13.16 -1.81
N ARG A 87 -6.45 -13.98 -1.65
CA ARG A 87 -6.44 -15.37 -2.14
C ARG A 87 -7.44 -16.25 -1.40
N LEU A 88 -7.60 -16.04 -0.08
CA LEU A 88 -8.65 -16.71 0.71
C LEU A 88 -10.04 -16.29 0.22
N LEU A 89 -10.30 -14.99 0.06
CA LEU A 89 -11.59 -14.47 -0.44
C LEU A 89 -11.88 -14.94 -1.87
N ALA A 90 -10.84 -15.19 -2.69
CA ALA A 90 -10.95 -15.77 -4.02
C ALA A 90 -11.20 -17.29 -4.00
N GLY A 91 -11.12 -17.94 -2.84
CA GLY A 91 -11.21 -19.41 -2.73
C GLY A 91 -10.00 -20.17 -3.31
N LEU A 92 -8.88 -19.46 -3.53
CA LEU A 92 -7.61 -20.04 -4.04
C LEU A 92 -6.83 -20.74 -2.94
N ASP A 93 -6.95 -20.26 -1.70
CA ASP A 93 -6.36 -20.85 -0.52
C ASP A 93 -7.46 -21.23 0.48
N ARG A 94 -7.15 -22.13 1.41
CA ARG A 94 -8.07 -22.52 2.48
C ARG A 94 -7.71 -21.77 3.76
N PRO A 95 -8.69 -21.17 4.47
CA PRO A 95 -8.44 -20.54 5.75
C PRO A 95 -8.09 -21.61 6.81
N GLU A 96 -7.30 -21.22 7.82
CA GLU A 96 -7.02 -22.07 8.98
C GLU A 96 -8.26 -22.23 9.88
N GLN A 97 -9.01 -21.14 10.01
CA GLN A 97 -10.29 -21.10 10.73
C GLN A 97 -11.27 -20.21 10.00
N GLY A 98 -12.55 -20.39 10.30
CA GLY A 98 -13.64 -19.60 9.76
C GLY A 98 -14.24 -20.17 8.49
N GLU A 99 -15.19 -19.44 7.94
CA GLU A 99 -15.91 -19.82 6.73
C GLU A 99 -16.08 -18.66 5.76
N LEU A 100 -16.13 -19.02 4.47
CA LEU A 100 -16.41 -18.11 3.37
C LEU A 100 -17.70 -18.52 2.70
N ARG A 101 -18.62 -17.56 2.50
CA ARG A 101 -19.90 -17.79 1.82
C ARG A 101 -20.12 -16.77 0.72
N LEU A 102 -20.48 -17.25 -0.45
CA LEU A 102 -20.87 -16.42 -1.59
C LEU A 102 -22.39 -16.56 -1.80
N SER A 103 -23.09 -15.44 -1.95
CA SER A 103 -24.53 -15.42 -2.19
C SER A 103 -24.87 -14.55 -3.39
N PRO A 104 -25.48 -15.10 -4.44
CA PRO A 104 -25.81 -16.52 -4.61
C PRO A 104 -24.57 -17.42 -4.79
N PRO A 105 -24.66 -18.73 -4.53
CA PRO A 105 -23.52 -19.64 -4.67
C PRO A 105 -22.97 -19.75 -6.10
N THR A 106 -23.76 -19.38 -7.10
CA THR A 106 -23.40 -19.36 -8.53
C THR A 106 -22.66 -18.09 -8.95
N ALA A 107 -22.53 -17.10 -8.04
CA ALA A 107 -21.84 -15.86 -8.34
C ALA A 107 -20.34 -16.11 -8.62
N THR A 108 -19.75 -15.21 -9.40
CA THR A 108 -18.38 -15.30 -9.87
C THR A 108 -17.47 -14.31 -9.14
N VAL A 109 -16.27 -14.78 -8.77
CA VAL A 109 -15.24 -13.95 -8.12
C VAL A 109 -14.04 -13.82 -9.06
N GLY A 110 -13.70 -12.59 -9.42
CA GLY A 110 -12.51 -12.27 -10.20
C GLY A 110 -11.35 -11.85 -9.30
N HIS A 111 -10.20 -12.50 -9.43
CA HIS A 111 -8.99 -12.14 -8.71
C HIS A 111 -7.92 -11.64 -9.69
N LEU A 112 -7.47 -10.39 -9.53
CA LEU A 112 -6.33 -9.83 -10.23
C LEU A 112 -5.11 -9.90 -9.29
N PRO A 113 -4.11 -10.75 -9.59
CA PRO A 113 -2.88 -10.79 -8.79
C PRO A 113 -1.98 -9.59 -9.11
N GLN A 114 -1.05 -9.30 -8.22
CA GLN A 114 -0.10 -8.18 -8.31
C GLN A 114 0.71 -8.18 -9.61
N GLU A 115 1.18 -9.35 -10.05
CA GLU A 115 1.83 -9.51 -11.34
C GLU A 115 1.00 -10.41 -12.26
N PRO A 116 0.77 -10.01 -13.51
CA PRO A 116 0.11 -10.89 -14.49
C PRO A 116 0.93 -12.16 -14.69
N GLU A 117 0.29 -13.31 -14.51
CA GLU A 117 0.90 -14.60 -14.78
C GLU A 117 1.21 -14.70 -16.29
N ARG A 118 2.48 -14.84 -16.65
CA ARG A 118 2.92 -14.96 -18.04
C ARG A 118 3.25 -16.43 -18.34
N ARG A 119 2.30 -17.15 -18.93
CA ARG A 119 2.48 -18.55 -19.28
C ARG A 119 3.30 -18.66 -20.58
N PRO A 120 4.28 -19.56 -20.64
CA PRO A 120 5.02 -19.79 -21.90
C PRO A 120 4.08 -20.19 -23.03
N GLY A 121 4.17 -19.49 -24.16
CA GLY A 121 3.35 -19.74 -25.36
C GLY A 121 1.96 -19.16 -25.34
N GLU A 122 1.46 -18.63 -24.21
CA GLU A 122 0.15 -17.97 -24.12
C GLU A 122 0.20 -16.60 -24.80
N THR A 123 -0.67 -16.37 -25.76
CA THR A 123 -0.85 -15.08 -26.41
C THR A 123 -1.63 -14.09 -25.52
N VAL A 124 -1.58 -12.80 -25.85
CA VAL A 124 -2.39 -11.78 -25.15
C VAL A 124 -3.87 -12.11 -25.25
N ARG A 125 -4.36 -12.54 -26.42
CA ARG A 125 -5.74 -12.96 -26.64
C ARG A 125 -6.15 -14.11 -25.72
N GLU A 126 -5.35 -15.16 -25.66
CA GLU A 126 -5.59 -16.31 -24.78
C GLU A 126 -5.53 -15.93 -23.31
N PHE A 127 -4.59 -15.05 -22.93
CA PHE A 127 -4.52 -14.48 -21.58
C PHE A 127 -5.81 -13.74 -21.23
N LEU A 128 -6.32 -12.86 -22.10
CA LEU A 128 -7.56 -12.12 -21.89
C LEU A 128 -8.76 -13.09 -21.76
N ALA A 129 -8.88 -14.08 -22.64
CA ALA A 129 -9.94 -15.08 -22.58
C ALA A 129 -9.90 -15.91 -21.30
N ARG A 130 -8.71 -16.29 -20.84
CA ARG A 130 -8.52 -17.02 -19.59
C ARG A 130 -8.87 -16.13 -18.39
N ARG A 131 -8.39 -14.90 -18.38
CA ARG A 131 -8.57 -13.98 -17.24
C ARG A 131 -10.02 -13.51 -17.06
N THR A 132 -10.78 -13.41 -18.16
CA THR A 132 -12.22 -13.10 -18.13
C THR A 132 -13.08 -14.31 -17.77
N GLY A 133 -12.50 -15.51 -17.70
CA GLY A 133 -13.21 -16.76 -17.50
C GLY A 133 -13.91 -17.31 -18.76
N VAL A 134 -13.81 -16.60 -19.89
CA VAL A 134 -14.45 -17.02 -21.15
C VAL A 134 -13.82 -18.30 -21.70
N ALA A 135 -12.49 -18.47 -21.58
CA ALA A 135 -11.81 -19.69 -22.05
C ALA A 135 -12.30 -20.95 -21.33
N ASP A 136 -12.56 -20.88 -20.02
CA ASP A 136 -13.05 -22.00 -19.23
C ASP A 136 -14.52 -22.29 -19.58
N ALA A 137 -15.34 -21.25 -19.75
CA ALA A 137 -16.73 -21.39 -20.16
C ALA A 137 -16.84 -21.95 -21.58
N GLN A 138 -15.96 -21.57 -22.51
CA GLN A 138 -15.87 -22.10 -23.86
C GLN A 138 -15.57 -23.60 -23.85
N ARG A 139 -14.56 -24.02 -23.07
CA ARG A 139 -14.22 -25.46 -22.94
C ARG A 139 -15.38 -26.26 -22.39
N ALA A 140 -16.06 -25.77 -21.34
CA ALA A 140 -17.21 -26.43 -20.78
C ALA A 140 -18.37 -26.55 -21.79
N MET A 141 -18.58 -25.52 -22.61
CA MET A 141 -19.58 -25.53 -23.68
C MET A 141 -19.21 -26.54 -24.81
N ASP A 142 -17.92 -26.60 -25.17
CA ASP A 142 -17.45 -27.57 -26.18
C ASP A 142 -17.60 -29.01 -25.68
N GLU A 143 -17.30 -29.28 -24.38
CA GLU A 143 -17.51 -30.58 -23.74
C GLU A 143 -19.00 -30.95 -23.71
N ALA A 144 -19.88 -29.99 -23.35
CA ALA A 144 -21.33 -30.21 -23.36
C ALA A 144 -21.86 -30.46 -24.79
N THR A 145 -21.31 -29.75 -25.78
CA THR A 145 -21.63 -29.96 -27.21
C THR A 145 -21.23 -31.37 -27.67
N GLN A 146 -20.04 -31.85 -27.23
CA GLN A 146 -19.63 -33.23 -27.50
C GLN A 146 -20.57 -34.24 -26.83
N GLY A 147 -21.01 -33.96 -25.61
CA GLY A 147 -22.01 -34.77 -24.92
C GLY A 147 -23.35 -34.88 -25.65
N LEU A 148 -23.79 -33.79 -26.32
CA LEU A 148 -24.97 -33.83 -27.19
C LEU A 148 -24.77 -34.75 -28.39
N VAL A 149 -23.57 -34.68 -29.04
CA VAL A 149 -23.23 -35.56 -30.18
C VAL A 149 -23.21 -37.03 -29.77
N ASP A 150 -22.67 -37.31 -28.58
CA ASP A 150 -22.54 -38.66 -28.00
C ASP A 150 -23.85 -39.20 -27.39
N GLY A 151 -24.90 -38.37 -27.34
CA GLY A 151 -26.19 -38.73 -26.76
C GLY A 151 -26.17 -38.95 -25.26
N THR A 152 -25.27 -38.25 -24.53
CA THR A 152 -25.15 -38.36 -23.07
C THR A 152 -26.40 -37.84 -22.38
N PRO A 153 -27.00 -38.57 -21.42
CA PRO A 153 -28.18 -38.12 -20.70
C PRO A 153 -27.91 -36.78 -19.98
N GLY A 154 -28.78 -35.77 -20.17
CA GLY A 154 -28.68 -34.45 -19.55
C GLY A 154 -27.69 -33.49 -20.25
N ALA A 155 -27.16 -33.86 -21.43
CA ALA A 155 -26.25 -33.01 -22.19
C ALA A 155 -26.92 -31.73 -22.74
N ASP A 156 -28.23 -31.77 -22.98
CA ASP A 156 -29.05 -30.62 -23.38
C ASP A 156 -29.13 -29.56 -22.28
N ASP A 157 -29.38 -29.98 -21.04
CA ASP A 157 -29.37 -29.07 -19.89
C ASP A 157 -27.96 -28.52 -19.64
N ALA A 158 -26.93 -29.38 -19.69
CA ALA A 158 -25.54 -28.98 -19.54
C ALA A 158 -25.08 -27.95 -20.61
N TYR A 159 -25.51 -28.16 -21.87
CA TYR A 159 -25.22 -27.19 -22.95
C TYR A 159 -25.93 -25.85 -22.71
N ALA A 160 -27.20 -25.88 -22.31
CA ALA A 160 -27.96 -24.66 -22.04
C ALA A 160 -27.30 -23.83 -20.90
N GLU A 161 -26.89 -24.50 -19.82
CA GLU A 161 -26.21 -23.85 -18.69
C GLU A 161 -24.83 -23.27 -19.07
N THR A 162 -24.02 -24.04 -19.80
CA THR A 162 -22.69 -23.60 -20.23
C THR A 162 -22.76 -22.47 -21.25
N LEU A 163 -23.74 -22.51 -22.17
CA LEU A 163 -23.97 -21.43 -23.14
C LEU A 163 -24.41 -20.14 -22.42
N GLU A 164 -25.34 -20.24 -21.46
CA GLU A 164 -25.77 -19.08 -20.67
C GLU A 164 -24.58 -18.45 -19.93
N ARG A 165 -23.76 -19.27 -19.31
CA ARG A 165 -22.54 -18.81 -18.62
C ARG A 165 -21.55 -18.14 -19.57
N TRP A 166 -21.28 -18.74 -20.73
CA TRP A 166 -20.38 -18.19 -21.75
C TRP A 166 -20.87 -16.83 -22.28
N LEU A 167 -22.17 -16.70 -22.53
CA LEU A 167 -22.80 -15.44 -22.94
C LEU A 167 -22.75 -14.39 -21.81
N ALA A 168 -22.99 -14.79 -20.56
CA ALA A 168 -22.92 -13.88 -19.39
C ALA A 168 -21.53 -13.29 -19.20
N LEU A 169 -20.47 -14.07 -19.43
CA LEU A 169 -19.08 -13.62 -19.39
C LEU A 169 -18.69 -12.77 -20.61
N GLY A 170 -19.55 -12.69 -21.64
CA GLY A 170 -19.30 -11.92 -22.86
C GLY A 170 -18.41 -12.64 -23.85
N GLY A 171 -18.54 -13.97 -23.95
CA GLY A 171 -17.75 -14.77 -24.91
C GLY A 171 -18.03 -14.42 -26.35
N ALA A 172 -19.28 -14.03 -26.69
CA ALA A 172 -19.67 -13.75 -28.05
C ALA A 172 -19.02 -12.50 -28.68
N ASP A 173 -18.60 -11.53 -27.86
CA ASP A 173 -18.05 -10.26 -28.32
C ASP A 173 -16.65 -9.96 -27.71
N LEU A 174 -16.00 -10.97 -27.10
CA LEU A 174 -14.75 -10.78 -26.38
C LEU A 174 -13.63 -10.26 -27.28
N ASP A 175 -13.47 -10.83 -28.47
CA ASP A 175 -12.37 -10.47 -29.38
C ASP A 175 -12.48 -9.02 -29.85
N GLU A 176 -13.67 -8.59 -30.25
CA GLU A 176 -13.93 -7.22 -30.68
C GLU A 176 -13.69 -6.22 -29.56
N ARG A 177 -14.19 -6.51 -28.35
CA ARG A 177 -13.96 -5.69 -27.16
C ARG A 177 -12.50 -5.70 -26.73
N ALA A 178 -11.80 -6.83 -26.89
CA ALA A 178 -10.39 -6.93 -26.53
C ALA A 178 -9.53 -6.02 -27.41
N GLU A 179 -9.82 -5.94 -28.70
CA GLU A 179 -9.13 -5.04 -29.65
C GLU A 179 -9.42 -3.57 -29.29
N GLU A 180 -10.69 -3.23 -29.03
CA GLU A 180 -11.10 -1.88 -28.62
C GLU A 180 -10.43 -1.45 -27.31
N VAL A 181 -10.49 -2.27 -26.27
CA VAL A 181 -9.89 -1.98 -24.96
C VAL A 181 -8.37 -1.93 -25.03
N ALA A 182 -7.74 -2.83 -25.81
CA ALA A 182 -6.29 -2.80 -26.01
C ALA A 182 -5.84 -1.51 -26.70
N ALA A 183 -6.55 -1.09 -27.77
CA ALA A 183 -6.28 0.17 -28.45
C ALA A 183 -6.46 1.37 -27.53
N ASP A 184 -7.55 1.38 -26.78
CA ASP A 184 -7.85 2.43 -25.79
C ASP A 184 -6.77 2.56 -24.70
N LEU A 185 -6.18 1.45 -24.27
CA LEU A 185 -5.09 1.43 -23.28
C LEU A 185 -3.72 1.71 -23.91
N GLY A 186 -3.64 1.95 -25.20
CA GLY A 186 -2.37 2.14 -25.91
C GLY A 186 -1.51 0.87 -25.90
N LEU A 187 -2.14 -0.31 -25.87
CA LEU A 187 -1.46 -1.58 -26.09
C LEU A 187 -1.31 -1.80 -27.61
N THR A 188 -0.28 -1.17 -28.19
CA THR A 188 -0.04 -1.15 -29.64
C THR A 188 0.47 -2.46 -30.23
N VAL A 189 0.70 -3.46 -29.35
CA VAL A 189 1.13 -4.80 -29.77
C VAL A 189 -0.07 -5.64 -30.22
N GLY A 190 0.11 -6.48 -31.24
CA GLY A 190 -0.94 -7.41 -31.66
C GLY A 190 -1.33 -8.38 -30.56
N LEU A 191 -2.64 -8.69 -30.45
CA LEU A 191 -3.15 -9.63 -29.43
C LEU A 191 -2.62 -11.07 -29.59
N ASP A 192 -2.03 -11.40 -30.69
CA ASP A 192 -1.44 -12.72 -31.00
C ASP A 192 0.02 -12.85 -30.55
N LEU A 193 0.61 -11.79 -29.98
CA LEU A 193 1.95 -11.84 -29.37
C LEU A 193 1.94 -12.62 -28.04
N PRO A 194 2.98 -13.42 -27.78
CA PRO A 194 3.11 -14.11 -26.49
C PRO A 194 3.25 -13.12 -25.33
N MET A 195 2.57 -13.39 -24.20
CA MET A 195 2.66 -12.59 -22.96
C MET A 195 4.12 -12.46 -22.46
N THR A 196 4.96 -13.45 -22.73
CA THR A 196 6.38 -13.43 -22.34
C THR A 196 7.22 -12.45 -23.15
N ALA A 197 6.78 -12.02 -24.32
CA ALA A 197 7.45 -11.04 -25.17
C ALA A 197 7.14 -9.59 -24.79
N LEU A 198 6.14 -9.36 -23.94
CA LEU A 198 5.72 -8.03 -23.52
C LEU A 198 6.71 -7.41 -22.53
N SER A 199 6.92 -6.09 -22.67
CA SER A 199 7.57 -5.30 -21.62
C SER A 199 6.70 -5.28 -20.34
N GLY A 200 7.29 -4.87 -19.18
CA GLY A 200 6.55 -4.73 -17.92
C GLY A 200 5.28 -3.86 -18.08
N GLY A 201 5.43 -2.67 -18.65
CA GLY A 201 4.29 -1.76 -18.85
C GLY A 201 3.24 -2.29 -19.86
N GLN A 202 3.65 -3.04 -20.90
CA GLN A 202 2.70 -3.70 -21.81
C GLN A 202 1.93 -4.82 -21.12
N ALA A 203 2.60 -5.61 -20.27
CA ALA A 203 1.95 -6.66 -19.48
C ALA A 203 0.99 -6.07 -18.42
N ALA A 204 1.35 -4.96 -17.79
CA ALA A 204 0.45 -4.24 -16.88
C ALA A 204 -0.81 -3.76 -17.60
N ARG A 205 -0.66 -3.20 -18.81
CA ARG A 205 -1.82 -2.81 -19.66
C ARG A 205 -2.67 -4.00 -20.08
N ALA A 206 -2.07 -5.14 -20.42
CA ALA A 206 -2.81 -6.37 -20.68
C ALA A 206 -3.56 -6.87 -19.43
N GLY A 207 -2.94 -6.77 -18.25
CA GLY A 207 -3.60 -7.03 -16.97
C GLY A 207 -4.80 -6.11 -16.75
N LEU A 208 -4.64 -4.81 -16.98
CA LEU A 208 -5.73 -3.84 -16.89
C LEU A 208 -6.83 -4.13 -17.94
N ALA A 209 -6.45 -4.47 -19.17
CA ALA A 209 -7.41 -4.85 -20.21
C ALA A 209 -8.25 -6.06 -19.76
N SER A 210 -7.62 -7.07 -19.17
CA SER A 210 -8.33 -8.24 -18.64
C SER A 210 -9.36 -7.86 -17.57
N LEU A 211 -9.06 -6.87 -16.73
CA LEU A 211 -9.98 -6.36 -15.72
C LEU A 211 -11.17 -5.62 -16.35
N LEU A 212 -10.89 -4.71 -17.29
CA LEU A 212 -11.93 -3.90 -17.97
C LEU A 212 -12.89 -4.78 -18.80
N LEU A 213 -12.42 -5.91 -19.32
CA LEU A 213 -13.21 -6.88 -20.07
C LEU A 213 -14.02 -7.82 -19.18
N SER A 214 -13.65 -7.95 -17.91
CA SER A 214 -14.26 -8.91 -16.98
C SER A 214 -15.65 -8.50 -16.52
N ARG A 215 -16.52 -9.51 -16.33
CA ARG A 215 -17.91 -9.35 -15.86
C ARG A 215 -18.16 -10.21 -14.63
N TYR A 216 -17.29 -10.05 -13.62
CA TYR A 216 -17.43 -10.75 -12.34
C TYR A 216 -18.43 -10.05 -11.41
N ASP A 217 -19.03 -10.83 -10.51
CA ASP A 217 -19.95 -10.33 -9.47
C ASP A 217 -19.22 -9.74 -8.26
N VAL A 218 -17.97 -10.18 -8.01
CA VAL A 218 -17.07 -9.64 -6.98
C VAL A 218 -15.67 -9.50 -7.59
N PHE A 219 -15.00 -8.39 -7.32
CA PHE A 219 -13.64 -8.11 -7.76
C PHE A 219 -12.67 -8.06 -6.57
N LEU A 220 -11.56 -8.77 -6.71
CA LEU A 220 -10.45 -8.80 -5.75
C LEU A 220 -9.18 -8.37 -6.47
N LEU A 221 -8.68 -7.17 -6.16
CA LEU A 221 -7.62 -6.50 -6.92
C LEU A 221 -6.37 -6.33 -6.04
N ASP A 222 -5.28 -6.99 -6.42
CA ASP A 222 -4.01 -6.92 -5.70
C ASP A 222 -3.05 -5.97 -6.44
N GLU A 223 -2.86 -4.77 -5.88
CA GLU A 223 -2.01 -3.69 -6.41
C GLU A 223 -2.25 -3.37 -7.90
N PRO A 224 -3.50 -3.11 -8.33
CA PRO A 224 -3.82 -2.86 -9.74
C PRO A 224 -3.25 -1.54 -10.27
N THR A 225 -2.76 -0.69 -9.39
CA THR A 225 -2.17 0.62 -9.70
C THR A 225 -0.70 0.55 -10.08
N ASN A 226 -0.01 -0.57 -9.78
CA ASN A 226 1.41 -0.72 -10.08
C ASN A 226 1.66 -0.71 -11.59
N ASP A 227 2.78 -0.12 -11.99
CA ASP A 227 3.23 -0.03 -13.39
C ASP A 227 2.25 0.67 -14.36
N LEU A 228 1.20 1.33 -13.86
CA LEU A 228 0.30 2.17 -14.66
C LEU A 228 0.82 3.61 -14.73
N ASP A 229 0.69 4.20 -15.91
CA ASP A 229 0.87 5.65 -16.07
C ASP A 229 -0.40 6.41 -15.65
N LEU A 230 -0.34 7.74 -15.67
CA LEU A 230 -1.45 8.58 -15.21
C LEU A 230 -2.76 8.30 -15.96
N ASP A 231 -2.69 8.05 -17.26
CA ASP A 231 -3.88 7.73 -18.08
C ASP A 231 -4.46 6.37 -17.69
N GLY A 232 -3.60 5.37 -17.47
CA GLY A 232 -3.99 4.05 -16.97
C GLY A 232 -4.65 4.13 -15.58
N LEU A 233 -4.08 4.93 -14.68
CA LEU A 233 -4.65 5.17 -13.34
C LEU A 233 -6.03 5.83 -13.42
N GLU A 234 -6.21 6.86 -14.25
CA GLU A 234 -7.50 7.53 -14.41
C GLU A 234 -8.58 6.61 -15.02
N ARG A 235 -8.20 5.71 -15.90
CA ARG A 235 -9.11 4.69 -16.45
C ARG A 235 -9.51 3.67 -15.39
N LEU A 236 -8.55 3.21 -14.59
CA LEU A 236 -8.81 2.30 -13.47
C LEU A 236 -9.72 2.95 -12.43
N GLU A 237 -9.46 4.21 -12.05
CA GLU A 237 -10.30 4.99 -11.13
C GLU A 237 -11.75 5.06 -11.63
N ARG A 238 -11.95 5.42 -12.89
CA ARG A 238 -13.29 5.50 -13.51
C ARG A 238 -13.99 4.16 -13.56
N TYR A 239 -13.25 3.10 -13.88
CA TYR A 239 -13.78 1.75 -13.92
C TYR A 239 -14.25 1.29 -12.54
N VAL A 240 -13.36 1.34 -11.52
CA VAL A 240 -13.66 0.90 -10.16
C VAL A 240 -14.81 1.71 -9.56
N SER A 241 -14.83 3.03 -9.76
CA SER A 241 -15.91 3.90 -9.29
C SER A 241 -17.26 3.65 -9.99
N GLY A 242 -17.23 3.11 -11.21
CA GLY A 242 -18.41 2.73 -11.99
C GLY A 242 -18.94 1.32 -11.70
N LEU A 243 -18.16 0.49 -10.98
CA LEU A 243 -18.56 -0.88 -10.64
C LEU A 243 -19.74 -0.88 -9.67
N ARG A 244 -20.72 -1.74 -9.95
CA ARG A 244 -21.77 -2.08 -8.99
C ARG A 244 -21.47 -3.36 -8.23
N ALA A 245 -20.50 -4.13 -8.67
CA ALA A 245 -19.98 -5.31 -8.00
C ALA A 245 -19.26 -4.94 -6.71
N GLY A 246 -19.31 -5.81 -5.70
CA GLY A 246 -18.48 -5.66 -4.52
C GLY A 246 -17.01 -5.79 -4.87
N THR A 247 -16.18 -4.88 -4.41
CA THR A 247 -14.75 -4.83 -4.77
C THR A 247 -13.89 -4.74 -3.51
N VAL A 248 -12.83 -5.56 -3.45
CA VAL A 248 -11.76 -5.41 -2.45
C VAL A 248 -10.47 -5.10 -3.21
N VAL A 249 -9.80 -4.02 -2.83
CA VAL A 249 -8.59 -3.56 -3.52
C VAL A 249 -7.46 -3.30 -2.55
N ILE A 250 -6.29 -3.85 -2.85
CA ILE A 250 -5.02 -3.45 -2.23
C ILE A 250 -4.41 -2.40 -3.15
N SER A 251 -4.04 -1.26 -2.61
CA SER A 251 -3.25 -0.26 -3.33
C SER A 251 -2.43 0.59 -2.37
N HIS A 252 -1.29 1.05 -2.86
CA HIS A 252 -0.43 2.01 -2.19
C HIS A 252 -0.56 3.42 -2.79
N ASP A 253 -1.38 3.59 -3.82
CA ASP A 253 -1.71 4.90 -4.38
C ASP A 253 -2.82 5.56 -3.53
N ARG A 254 -2.42 6.57 -2.76
CA ARG A 254 -3.31 7.30 -1.83
C ARG A 254 -4.39 8.09 -2.54
N GLU A 255 -4.11 8.59 -3.74
CA GLU A 255 -5.07 9.37 -4.52
C GLU A 255 -6.14 8.44 -5.09
N PHE A 256 -5.73 7.29 -5.64
CA PHE A 256 -6.63 6.24 -6.07
C PHE A 256 -7.56 5.78 -4.92
N LEU A 257 -6.98 5.48 -3.74
CA LEU A 257 -7.78 5.10 -2.56
C LEU A 257 -8.76 6.20 -2.16
N THR A 258 -8.32 7.47 -2.17
CA THR A 258 -9.18 8.61 -1.80
C THR A 258 -10.37 8.77 -2.73
N ARG A 259 -10.20 8.50 -4.03
CA ARG A 259 -11.24 8.70 -5.05
C ARG A 259 -12.19 7.51 -5.19
N THR A 260 -11.73 6.30 -4.88
CA THR A 260 -12.49 5.08 -5.21
C THR A 260 -13.07 4.36 -4.00
N VAL A 261 -12.39 4.40 -2.85
CA VAL A 261 -12.69 3.53 -1.72
C VAL A 261 -13.83 4.10 -0.85
N THR A 262 -14.78 3.22 -0.51
CA THR A 262 -15.93 3.55 0.36
C THR A 262 -15.74 3.11 1.81
N LYS A 263 -14.92 2.06 2.04
CA LYS A 263 -14.56 1.51 3.35
C LYS A 263 -13.10 1.12 3.35
N VAL A 264 -12.44 1.15 4.50
CA VAL A 264 -11.04 0.72 4.64
C VAL A 264 -10.96 -0.41 5.65
N LEU A 265 -10.34 -1.52 5.26
CA LEU A 265 -9.97 -2.63 6.13
C LEU A 265 -8.49 -2.54 6.43
N GLU A 266 -8.13 -2.27 7.68
CA GLU A 266 -6.73 -2.19 8.12
C GLU A 266 -6.30 -3.51 8.77
N LEU A 267 -5.20 -4.08 8.27
CA LEU A 267 -4.51 -5.19 8.91
C LEU A 267 -3.29 -4.64 9.67
N ASP A 268 -3.42 -4.47 10.98
CA ASP A 268 -2.31 -4.04 11.83
C ASP A 268 -1.53 -5.25 12.34
N LEU A 269 -0.41 -5.53 11.67
CA LEU A 269 0.47 -6.63 12.01
C LEU A 269 1.14 -6.44 13.39
N ALA A 270 1.32 -5.20 13.82
CA ALA A 270 2.04 -4.88 15.04
C ALA A 270 1.19 -5.12 16.29
N GLN A 271 -0.10 -4.80 16.20
CA GLN A 271 -1.09 -5.00 17.24
C GLN A 271 -1.91 -6.27 17.04
N GLN A 272 -1.72 -6.96 15.90
CA GLN A 272 -2.52 -8.14 15.49
C GLN A 272 -4.03 -7.84 15.52
N THR A 273 -4.40 -6.61 15.15
CA THR A 273 -5.80 -6.17 15.10
C THR A 273 -6.26 -5.97 13.67
N ILE A 274 -7.56 -6.14 13.49
CA ILE A 274 -8.24 -5.92 12.22
C ILE A 274 -9.32 -4.89 12.47
N ASN A 275 -9.27 -3.79 11.72
CA ASN A 275 -10.22 -2.71 11.91
C ASN A 275 -10.90 -2.35 10.57
N LEU A 276 -12.22 -2.29 10.58
CA LEU A 276 -13.01 -1.85 9.42
C LEU A 276 -13.54 -0.43 9.67
N TYR A 277 -13.10 0.50 8.81
CA TYR A 277 -13.48 1.90 8.87
C TYR A 277 -14.47 2.23 7.75
N GLY A 278 -15.54 2.96 8.07
CA GLY A 278 -16.48 3.50 7.09
C GLY A 278 -16.09 4.91 6.64
N GLY A 279 -16.70 5.39 5.55
CA GLY A 279 -16.52 6.78 5.11
C GLY A 279 -15.32 7.05 4.19
N GLY A 280 -14.70 6.01 3.64
CA GLY A 280 -13.62 6.11 2.67
C GLY A 280 -12.24 6.40 3.27
N TYR A 281 -11.24 6.59 2.41
CA TYR A 281 -9.84 6.67 2.82
C TYR A 281 -9.51 7.93 3.64
N ALA A 282 -10.12 9.07 3.33
CA ALA A 282 -9.90 10.31 4.08
C ALA A 282 -10.43 10.21 5.52
N ALA A 283 -11.63 9.65 5.70
CA ALA A 283 -12.21 9.42 7.03
C ALA A 283 -11.37 8.43 7.86
N TYR A 284 -10.86 7.38 7.22
CA TYR A 284 -9.90 6.45 7.84
C TYR A 284 -8.67 7.16 8.40
N LEU A 285 -8.04 8.05 7.61
CA LEU A 285 -6.86 8.79 8.05
C LEU A 285 -7.16 9.68 9.26
N GLU A 286 -8.29 10.38 9.26
CA GLU A 286 -8.72 11.22 10.38
C GLU A 286 -9.01 10.39 11.64
N GLU A 287 -9.69 9.26 11.50
CA GLU A 287 -10.02 8.40 12.64
C GLU A 287 -8.77 7.73 13.22
N ARG A 288 -7.86 7.26 12.36
CA ARG A 288 -6.55 6.72 12.74
C ARG A 288 -5.73 7.76 13.51
N GLU A 289 -5.71 9.01 13.05
CA GLU A 289 -5.00 10.10 13.73
C GLU A 289 -5.63 10.43 15.10
N ARG A 290 -6.96 10.43 15.20
CA ARG A 290 -7.66 10.62 16.47
C ARG A 290 -7.37 9.49 17.44
N ALA A 291 -7.46 8.25 17.00
CA ALA A 291 -7.17 7.07 17.82
C ALA A 291 -5.72 7.10 18.34
N ARG A 292 -4.76 7.49 17.50
CA ARG A 292 -3.35 7.65 17.90
C ARG A 292 -3.15 8.74 18.95
N ARG A 293 -3.79 9.89 18.78
CA ARG A 293 -3.73 10.97 19.77
C ARG A 293 -4.29 10.50 21.11
N HIS A 294 -5.45 9.86 21.08
CA HIS A 294 -6.11 9.36 22.29
C HIS A 294 -5.25 8.29 23.01
N ALA A 295 -4.73 7.32 22.28
CA ALA A 295 -3.83 6.32 22.85
C ALA A 295 -2.56 6.94 23.46
N ARG A 296 -2.04 8.02 22.85
CA ARG A 296 -0.88 8.74 23.38
C ARG A 296 -1.22 9.52 24.64
N GLU A 297 -2.36 10.21 24.67
CA GLU A 297 -2.86 10.91 25.85
C GLU A 297 -3.11 9.94 27.02
N GLU A 298 -3.73 8.80 26.76
CA GLU A 298 -3.96 7.75 27.76
C GLU A 298 -2.64 7.19 28.33
N TYR A 299 -1.66 6.95 27.44
CA TYR A 299 -0.34 6.49 27.88
C TYR A 299 0.41 7.55 28.69
N GLU A 300 0.40 8.81 28.28
CA GLU A 300 1.02 9.92 29.01
C GLU A 300 0.39 10.07 30.40
N GLU A 301 -0.94 10.00 30.51
CA GLU A 301 -1.62 10.00 31.80
C GLU A 301 -1.25 8.79 32.67
N TYR A 302 -1.15 7.60 32.08
CA TYR A 302 -0.71 6.40 32.78
C TYR A 302 0.73 6.54 33.26
N ALA A 303 1.64 6.98 32.40
CA ALA A 303 3.06 7.18 32.71
C ALA A 303 3.25 8.20 33.85
N ASP A 304 2.51 9.33 33.80
CA ASP A 304 2.55 10.36 34.85
C ASP A 304 2.00 9.83 36.19
N LYS A 305 0.87 9.13 36.16
CA LYS A 305 0.29 8.49 37.38
C LYS A 305 1.25 7.48 37.99
N ARG A 306 1.88 6.67 37.13
CA ARG A 306 2.87 5.67 37.55
C ARG A 306 4.11 6.32 38.14
N ALA A 307 4.69 7.31 37.45
CA ALA A 307 5.86 8.05 37.93
C ALA A 307 5.60 8.73 39.25
N ALA A 308 4.44 9.38 39.42
CA ALA A 308 4.05 10.01 40.67
C ALA A 308 3.93 9.00 41.85
N LEU A 309 3.40 7.80 41.60
CA LEU A 309 3.32 6.75 42.62
C LEU A 309 4.68 6.14 42.92
N GLU A 310 5.55 5.94 41.93
CA GLU A 310 6.93 5.45 42.10
C GLU A 310 7.77 6.45 42.93
N ASP A 311 7.68 7.75 42.60
CA ASP A 311 8.37 8.82 43.34
C ASP A 311 7.87 8.89 44.79
N ARG A 312 6.55 8.78 45.01
CA ARG A 312 5.96 8.69 46.34
C ARG A 312 6.45 7.46 47.12
N ALA A 313 6.53 6.30 46.45
CA ALA A 313 7.06 5.07 47.06
C ALA A 313 8.55 5.22 47.43
N HIS A 314 9.34 5.81 46.52
CA HIS A 314 10.76 6.10 46.75
C HIS A 314 10.96 7.04 47.94
N THR A 315 10.20 8.14 48.00
CA THR A 315 10.24 9.09 49.11
C THR A 315 9.88 8.42 50.44
N GLN A 316 8.84 7.59 50.46
CA GLN A 316 8.43 6.84 51.66
C GLN A 316 9.52 5.85 52.12
N ARG A 317 10.18 5.15 51.19
CA ARG A 317 11.32 4.26 51.52
C ARG A 317 12.52 5.03 52.07
N SER A 318 12.87 6.17 51.46
CA SER A 318 13.99 7.02 51.92
C SER A 318 13.77 7.54 53.32
N TRP A 319 12.52 7.89 53.69
CA TRP A 319 12.16 8.30 55.05
C TRP A 319 12.23 7.13 56.03
N MET A 320 11.83 5.91 55.64
CA MET A 320 12.00 4.72 56.48
C MET A 320 13.47 4.45 56.77
N ASP A 321 14.35 4.50 55.76
CA ASP A 321 15.79 4.28 55.93
C ASP A 321 16.45 5.33 56.84
N LYS A 322 16.09 6.60 56.68
CA LYS A 322 16.51 7.67 57.58
C LYS A 322 16.00 7.46 58.98
N GLY A 323 14.74 7.03 59.16
CA GLY A 323 14.13 6.71 60.42
C GLY A 323 14.85 5.55 61.14
N VAL A 324 15.15 4.47 60.44
CA VAL A 324 15.90 3.31 60.96
C VAL A 324 17.33 3.68 61.33
N LYS A 325 18.06 4.45 60.49
CA LYS A 325 19.41 4.95 60.82
C LYS A 325 19.43 5.84 62.04
N ASN A 326 18.46 6.76 62.20
CA ASN A 326 18.33 7.64 63.37
C ASN A 326 17.93 6.86 64.65
N ALA A 327 17.09 5.82 64.52
CA ALA A 327 16.73 4.96 65.64
C ALA A 327 17.95 4.14 66.15
N ARG A 328 18.79 3.64 65.27
CA ARG A 328 20.05 2.94 65.63
C ARG A 328 21.06 3.88 66.25
N ARG A 329 21.15 5.15 65.82
CA ARG A 329 22.11 6.14 66.39
C ARG A 329 21.71 6.65 67.71
N LYS A 330 20.42 6.60 68.11
CA LYS A 330 19.89 7.03 69.46
C LYS A 330 19.56 5.87 70.36
N ALA A 331 20.12 4.68 70.14
CA ALA A 331 19.81 3.45 70.92
C ALA A 331 20.39 3.37 72.31
N THR A 332 20.94 4.46 72.85
CA THR A 332 21.60 4.52 74.22
C THR A 332 20.68 4.95 75.37
N ASP A 333 19.37 5.17 75.11
CA ASP A 333 18.45 5.63 76.13
C ASP A 333 17.38 4.58 76.46
N ASN A 334 17.10 4.39 77.77
CA ASN A 334 16.29 3.34 78.40
C ASN A 334 14.76 3.64 78.35
N ASP A 335 14.31 4.55 77.45
CA ASP A 335 12.93 4.99 77.31
C ASP A 335 12.06 3.99 76.49
N LYS A 336 11.32 3.13 77.21
CA LYS A 336 10.37 2.15 76.64
C LYS A 336 9.18 2.80 75.90
N ILE A 337 8.74 3.99 76.36
CA ILE A 337 7.59 4.70 75.79
C ILE A 337 7.97 5.31 74.43
N GLY A 338 9.13 5.93 74.31
CA GLY A 338 9.66 6.48 73.07
C GLY A 338 9.97 5.41 72.00
N ARG A 339 10.33 4.17 72.43
CA ARG A 339 10.47 3.04 71.51
C ARG A 339 9.14 2.60 70.88
N LYS A 340 8.06 2.55 71.69
CA LYS A 340 6.73 2.17 71.25
C LYS A 340 6.18 3.18 70.27
N PHE A 341 6.28 4.49 70.53
CA PHE A 341 5.87 5.54 69.60
C PHE A 341 6.66 5.53 68.25
N ARG A 342 7.97 5.25 68.32
CA ARG A 342 8.82 5.15 67.10
C ARG A 342 8.52 3.90 66.29
N SER A 343 8.21 2.77 66.93
CA SER A 343 7.76 1.54 66.32
C SER A 343 6.42 1.73 65.57
N GLU A 344 5.44 2.34 66.27
CA GLU A 344 4.11 2.63 65.67
C GLU A 344 4.20 3.61 64.50
N ALA A 345 5.06 4.62 64.57
CA ALA A 345 5.30 5.55 63.45
C ALA A 345 5.95 4.85 62.24
N SER A 346 6.91 3.93 62.49
CA SER A 346 7.55 3.12 61.45
C SER A 346 6.57 2.14 60.82
N GLU A 347 5.70 1.49 61.60
CA GLU A 347 4.66 0.59 61.07
C GLU A 347 3.62 1.32 60.22
N LYS A 348 3.19 2.53 60.63
CA LYS A 348 2.30 3.38 59.84
C LYS A 348 2.95 3.79 58.50
N GLN A 349 4.23 4.11 58.49
CA GLN A 349 4.96 4.42 57.28
C GLN A 349 5.10 3.18 56.35
N ALA A 350 5.40 2.01 56.93
CA ALA A 350 5.46 0.75 56.20
C ALA A 350 4.09 0.35 55.60
N ALA A 351 3.00 0.62 56.34
CA ALA A 351 1.64 0.40 55.81
C ALA A 351 1.33 1.32 54.64
N LYS A 352 1.72 2.60 54.70
CA LYS A 352 1.55 3.55 53.56
C LYS A 352 2.38 3.15 52.37
N ALA A 353 3.62 2.72 52.52
CA ALA A 353 4.46 2.24 51.42
C ALA A 353 3.86 0.98 50.74
N ARG A 354 3.35 0.03 51.55
CA ARG A 354 2.63 -1.14 51.04
C ARG A 354 1.35 -0.75 50.30
N GLN A 355 0.63 0.25 50.77
CA GLN A 355 -0.55 0.76 50.09
C GLN A 355 -0.19 1.39 48.74
N THR A 356 0.86 2.22 48.68
CA THR A 356 1.34 2.81 47.44
C THR A 356 1.80 1.73 46.43
N GLN A 357 2.50 0.70 46.91
CA GLN A 357 2.92 -0.43 46.08
C GLN A 357 1.72 -1.19 45.50
N ARG A 358 0.67 -1.45 46.29
CA ARG A 358 -0.58 -2.05 45.83
C ARG A 358 -1.33 -1.16 44.83
N MET A 359 -1.20 0.16 44.92
CA MET A 359 -1.78 1.09 43.96
C MET A 359 -1.05 0.99 42.62
N ILE A 360 0.28 0.84 42.61
CA ILE A 360 1.07 0.61 41.41
C ILE A 360 0.68 -0.73 40.75
N GLU A 361 0.54 -1.80 41.54
CA GLU A 361 0.17 -3.14 41.07
C GLU A 361 -1.27 -3.22 40.51
N ARG A 362 -2.14 -2.28 40.88
CA ARG A 362 -3.53 -2.19 40.43
C ARG A 362 -3.75 -1.20 39.30
N LEU A 363 -2.71 -0.48 38.90
CA LEU A 363 -2.80 0.32 37.70
C LEU A 363 -2.97 -0.60 36.50
N ASP A 364 -4.04 -0.38 35.73
CA ASP A 364 -4.22 -1.03 34.44
C ASP A 364 -3.02 -0.66 33.57
N VAL A 365 -2.31 -1.67 33.09
CA VAL A 365 -1.12 -1.46 32.25
C VAL A 365 -1.58 -0.97 30.88
N VAL A 366 -1.34 0.29 30.60
CA VAL A 366 -1.50 0.85 29.25
C VAL A 366 -0.18 0.61 28.51
N GLU A 367 -0.24 -0.16 27.43
CA GLU A 367 0.93 -0.37 26.59
C GLU A 367 1.36 0.96 25.94
N GLU A 368 2.66 1.21 25.91
CA GLU A 368 3.17 2.40 25.22
C GLU A 368 2.75 2.31 23.74
N PRO A 369 1.92 3.27 23.24
CA PRO A 369 1.61 3.31 21.82
C PRO A 369 2.94 3.34 21.09
N ARG A 370 3.16 2.40 20.18
CA ARG A 370 4.40 2.39 19.41
C ARG A 370 4.56 3.78 18.83
N LYS A 371 5.62 4.46 19.22
CA LYS A 371 6.09 5.61 18.47
C LYS A 371 6.33 5.09 17.07
N GLU A 372 5.34 5.25 16.18
CA GLU A 372 5.69 5.39 14.78
C GLU A 372 6.63 6.59 14.80
N TRP A 373 7.89 6.29 14.69
CA TRP A 373 8.89 7.31 14.62
C TRP A 373 8.46 8.18 13.45
N GLU A 374 8.09 9.43 13.73
CA GLU A 374 8.31 10.48 12.74
C GLU A 374 9.81 10.44 12.50
N LEU A 375 10.20 9.54 11.64
CA LEU A 375 11.55 9.45 11.18
C LEU A 375 11.73 10.67 10.29
N ARG A 376 12.10 11.77 10.89
CA ARG A 376 12.69 12.88 10.15
C ARG A 376 14.04 12.39 9.68
N MET A 377 14.00 11.65 8.57
CA MET A 377 15.23 11.28 7.87
C MET A 377 15.75 12.55 7.21
N GLU A 378 16.69 13.18 7.87
CA GLU A 378 17.47 14.24 7.24
C GLU A 378 18.62 13.57 6.48
N ILE A 379 18.57 13.61 5.15
CA ILE A 379 19.72 13.27 4.32
C ILE A 379 20.68 14.46 4.44
N ALA A 380 21.82 14.26 5.10
CA ALA A 380 22.80 15.32 5.29
C ALA A 380 23.31 15.83 3.93
N ALA A 381 23.61 17.12 3.89
CA ALA A 381 24.13 17.76 2.68
C ALA A 381 25.45 17.12 2.25
N ALA A 382 25.48 16.62 1.02
CA ALA A 382 26.73 16.28 0.34
C ALA A 382 27.51 17.55 -0.04
N PRO A 383 28.80 17.44 -0.29
CA PRO A 383 29.57 18.56 -0.83
C PRO A 383 28.90 19.11 -2.08
N ARG A 384 28.82 20.44 -2.16
CA ARG A 384 28.23 21.11 -3.32
C ARG A 384 29.03 20.77 -4.58
N SER A 385 28.37 20.36 -5.64
CA SER A 385 28.91 20.25 -6.99
C SER A 385 29.05 21.63 -7.64
N GLY A 386 29.52 21.69 -8.87
CA GLY A 386 29.45 22.90 -9.69
C GLY A 386 28.02 23.45 -9.83
N SER A 387 27.87 24.66 -10.36
CA SER A 387 26.55 25.27 -10.59
C SER A 387 25.72 24.47 -11.59
N VAL A 388 26.34 23.88 -12.60
CA VAL A 388 25.71 22.99 -13.58
C VAL A 388 26.00 21.54 -13.19
N VAL A 389 24.96 20.76 -13.01
CA VAL A 389 25.04 19.36 -12.55
C VAL A 389 25.05 18.38 -13.71
N ALA A 390 24.16 18.57 -14.68
CA ALA A 390 24.11 17.75 -15.88
C ALA A 390 23.61 18.55 -17.07
N THR A 391 24.09 18.21 -18.26
CA THR A 391 23.66 18.89 -19.50
C THR A 391 23.52 17.88 -20.63
N LEU A 392 22.42 17.98 -21.36
CA LEU A 392 22.24 17.41 -22.70
C LEU A 392 22.20 18.55 -23.73
N ARG A 393 22.88 18.38 -24.86
CA ARG A 393 22.82 19.31 -25.99
C ARG A 393 22.53 18.55 -27.27
N GLU A 394 21.39 18.87 -27.91
CA GLU A 394 20.93 18.25 -29.15
C GLU A 394 21.06 16.72 -29.14
N ALA A 395 20.81 16.12 -27.95
CA ALA A 395 21.00 14.70 -27.73
C ALA A 395 19.90 13.90 -28.44
N ARG A 396 20.33 12.89 -29.18
CA ARG A 396 19.44 11.94 -29.87
C ARG A 396 19.87 10.52 -29.55
N VAL A 397 18.85 9.65 -29.33
CA VAL A 397 19.02 8.22 -29.08
C VAL A 397 18.02 7.46 -29.91
N GLU A 398 18.49 6.52 -30.72
CA GLU A 398 17.67 5.64 -31.55
C GLU A 398 17.72 4.21 -31.00
N ARG A 399 16.55 3.60 -30.80
CA ARG A 399 16.40 2.20 -30.35
C ARG A 399 15.27 1.51 -31.09
N GLY A 400 15.62 0.78 -32.16
CA GLY A 400 14.64 0.22 -33.04
C GLY A 400 13.74 1.31 -33.63
N ASP A 401 12.42 1.20 -33.44
CA ASP A 401 11.46 2.20 -33.92
C ASP A 401 11.31 3.42 -33.00
N PHE A 402 11.93 3.38 -31.82
CA PHE A 402 11.84 4.48 -30.85
C PHE A 402 13.00 5.47 -31.02
N VAL A 403 12.67 6.76 -31.08
CA VAL A 403 13.63 7.86 -31.17
C VAL A 403 13.38 8.86 -30.05
N LEU A 404 14.39 9.08 -29.19
CA LEU A 404 14.42 10.20 -28.25
C LEU A 404 15.16 11.38 -28.86
N GLY A 405 14.55 12.54 -28.88
CA GLY A 405 15.22 13.79 -29.24
C GLY A 405 14.90 14.35 -30.63
N PRO A 406 15.62 15.42 -31.03
CA PRO A 406 16.72 16.07 -30.29
C PRO A 406 16.28 16.71 -28.99
N VAL A 407 17.05 16.49 -27.91
CA VAL A 407 16.77 17.03 -26.56
C VAL A 407 17.93 17.89 -26.09
N SER A 408 17.61 19.09 -25.60
CA SER A 408 18.54 19.97 -24.92
C SER A 408 17.99 20.27 -23.52
N LEU A 409 18.72 19.87 -22.47
CA LEU A 409 18.33 20.01 -21.07
C LEU A 409 19.56 20.36 -20.23
N GLN A 410 19.43 21.36 -19.37
CA GLN A 410 20.40 21.66 -18.35
C GLN A 410 19.77 21.52 -16.98
N VAL A 411 20.46 20.84 -16.08
CA VAL A 411 20.08 20.67 -14.67
C VAL A 411 21.09 21.37 -13.81
N ASP A 412 20.65 22.30 -13.00
CA ASP A 412 21.49 23.11 -12.13
C ASP A 412 21.51 22.58 -10.69
N TRP A 413 22.44 23.13 -9.89
CA TRP A 413 22.55 22.77 -8.47
C TRP A 413 21.26 23.08 -7.71
N ALA A 414 20.80 22.11 -6.91
CA ALA A 414 19.56 22.15 -6.12
C ALA A 414 18.27 22.18 -6.95
N ASP A 415 18.34 21.96 -8.27
CA ASP A 415 17.13 21.69 -9.05
C ASP A 415 16.42 20.43 -8.56
N ARG A 416 15.10 20.50 -8.54
CA ARG A 416 14.21 19.38 -8.20
C ARG A 416 13.32 19.10 -9.41
N VAL A 417 13.80 18.25 -10.30
CA VAL A 417 13.19 18.02 -11.60
C VAL A 417 12.29 16.79 -11.56
N ALA A 418 11.00 16.98 -11.79
CA ALA A 418 10.08 15.89 -12.03
C ALA A 418 10.02 15.56 -13.52
N ILE A 419 10.15 14.27 -13.85
CA ILE A 419 10.04 13.75 -15.22
C ILE A 419 8.78 12.88 -15.28
N THR A 420 7.82 13.31 -16.08
CA THR A 420 6.51 12.64 -16.25
C THR A 420 6.31 12.24 -17.71
N GLY A 421 5.28 11.44 -17.99
CA GLY A 421 4.92 11.00 -19.36
C GLY A 421 4.46 9.54 -19.38
N ALA A 422 3.81 9.14 -20.45
CA ALA A 422 3.29 7.78 -20.61
C ALA A 422 4.37 6.70 -20.47
N ASN A 423 3.96 5.47 -20.18
CA ASN A 423 4.87 4.33 -20.17
C ASN A 423 5.39 4.06 -21.59
N GLY A 424 6.72 3.93 -21.71
CA GLY A 424 7.39 3.80 -23.01
C GLY A 424 7.70 5.12 -23.71
N ALA A 425 7.29 6.28 -23.18
CA ALA A 425 7.58 7.59 -23.78
C ALA A 425 9.07 7.96 -23.83
N GLY A 426 9.94 7.23 -23.07
CA GLY A 426 11.38 7.45 -23.07
C GLY A 426 11.94 8.09 -21.81
N LYS A 427 11.20 8.12 -20.69
CA LYS A 427 11.64 8.71 -19.40
C LYS A 427 12.97 8.14 -18.90
N SER A 428 13.07 6.82 -18.77
CA SER A 428 14.30 6.13 -18.33
C SER A 428 15.44 6.27 -19.37
N THR A 429 15.10 6.37 -20.66
CA THR A 429 16.09 6.64 -21.72
C THR A 429 16.65 8.04 -21.59
N LEU A 430 15.81 9.05 -21.32
CA LEU A 430 16.23 10.42 -21.04
C LEU A 430 17.17 10.50 -19.83
N LEU A 431 16.81 9.83 -18.73
CA LEU A 431 17.68 9.74 -17.53
C LEU A 431 19.01 9.09 -17.87
N ALA A 432 19.01 7.93 -18.54
CA ALA A 432 20.24 7.23 -18.89
C ALA A 432 21.15 8.07 -19.82
N ALA A 433 20.56 8.80 -20.78
CA ALA A 433 21.26 9.73 -21.65
C ALA A 433 21.87 10.91 -20.86
N LEU A 434 21.09 11.52 -19.95
CA LEU A 434 21.54 12.65 -19.12
C LEU A 434 22.69 12.25 -18.18
N LEU A 435 22.66 11.02 -17.66
CA LEU A 435 23.70 10.47 -16.78
C LEU A 435 24.92 9.92 -17.56
N GLY A 436 24.93 10.00 -18.90
CA GLY A 436 26.02 9.50 -19.74
C GLY A 436 26.16 7.97 -19.75
N ARG A 437 25.10 7.22 -19.39
CA ARG A 437 25.09 5.75 -19.35
C ARG A 437 24.69 5.10 -20.66
N LEU A 438 24.17 5.90 -21.56
CA LEU A 438 23.71 5.47 -22.85
C LEU A 438 24.52 6.21 -23.93
N PRO A 439 25.08 5.49 -24.93
CA PRO A 439 25.69 6.16 -26.07
C PRO A 439 24.63 6.95 -26.83
N LEU A 440 24.98 8.17 -27.24
CA LEU A 440 24.13 9.04 -28.04
C LEU A 440 24.45 8.84 -29.53
N ASP A 441 23.44 8.81 -30.37
CA ASP A 441 23.60 8.79 -31.82
C ASP A 441 24.00 10.18 -32.35
N SER A 442 23.57 11.25 -31.68
CA SER A 442 24.05 12.60 -31.91
C SER A 442 23.93 13.47 -30.65
N GLY A 443 24.62 14.61 -30.63
CA GLY A 443 24.65 15.54 -29.51
C GLY A 443 25.68 15.15 -28.44
N HIS A 444 25.60 15.79 -27.28
CA HIS A 444 26.55 15.61 -26.17
C HIS A 444 25.83 15.56 -24.82
N ALA A 445 26.32 14.67 -23.93
CA ALA A 445 25.94 14.60 -22.53
C ALA A 445 27.17 14.90 -21.67
N THR A 446 27.03 15.76 -20.65
CA THR A 446 28.11 16.08 -19.71
C THR A 446 27.58 16.14 -18.28
N LEU A 447 28.32 15.53 -17.35
CA LEU A 447 28.12 15.72 -15.93
C LEU A 447 29.07 16.81 -15.41
N GLY A 448 28.57 17.63 -14.51
CA GLY A 448 29.35 18.69 -13.88
C GLY A 448 30.49 18.15 -13.01
N SER A 449 31.49 19.00 -12.72
CA SER A 449 32.57 18.60 -11.83
C SER A 449 32.08 18.37 -10.39
N GLY A 450 32.60 17.34 -9.74
CA GLY A 450 32.24 17.00 -8.37
C GLY A 450 30.80 16.42 -8.21
N VAL A 451 30.14 16.04 -9.30
CA VAL A 451 28.83 15.38 -9.24
C VAL A 451 29.01 13.93 -8.83
N VAL A 452 28.36 13.56 -7.73
CA VAL A 452 28.26 12.18 -7.23
C VAL A 452 26.81 11.73 -7.39
N VAL A 453 26.59 10.83 -8.34
CA VAL A 453 25.26 10.31 -8.68
C VAL A 453 24.89 9.16 -7.75
N GLY A 454 23.68 9.17 -7.22
CA GLY A 454 23.11 8.06 -6.46
C GLY A 454 21.72 7.68 -6.95
N GLU A 455 21.47 6.38 -7.06
CA GLU A 455 20.17 5.82 -7.42
C GLU A 455 19.64 4.95 -6.30
N VAL A 456 18.40 5.19 -5.88
CA VAL A 456 17.77 4.43 -4.79
C VAL A 456 17.58 2.97 -5.16
N ASP A 457 17.14 2.68 -6.38
CA ASP A 457 16.91 1.30 -6.82
C ASP A 457 18.20 0.48 -6.94
N GLN A 458 19.26 1.13 -7.42
CA GLN A 458 20.57 0.50 -7.49
C GLN A 458 21.12 0.22 -6.08
N ALA A 459 20.93 1.16 -5.15
CA ALA A 459 21.31 0.98 -3.75
C ALA A 459 20.49 -0.11 -3.05
N ARG A 460 19.19 -0.24 -3.34
CA ARG A 460 18.34 -1.32 -2.82
C ARG A 460 18.84 -2.70 -3.26
N LYS A 461 19.27 -2.85 -4.52
CA LYS A 461 19.78 -4.12 -5.06
C LYS A 461 21.00 -4.65 -4.33
N LEU A 462 21.79 -3.79 -3.68
CA LEU A 462 22.94 -4.18 -2.87
C LEU A 462 22.54 -4.93 -1.58
N PHE A 463 21.29 -4.77 -1.13
CA PHE A 463 20.78 -5.37 0.10
C PHE A 463 19.86 -6.58 -0.16
N HIS A 464 20.24 -7.46 -1.09
CA HIS A 464 19.54 -8.71 -1.42
C HIS A 464 20.37 -9.97 -1.16
N GLY A 465 21.61 -9.81 -0.66
CA GLY A 465 22.53 -10.91 -0.37
C GLY A 465 22.24 -11.60 0.97
N PRO A 466 22.86 -12.75 1.21
CA PRO A 466 22.78 -13.47 2.49
C PRO A 466 23.65 -12.84 3.59
N GLU A 467 24.51 -11.88 3.26
CA GLU A 467 25.37 -11.16 4.19
C GLU A 467 24.54 -10.32 5.18
N SER A 468 25.12 -10.00 6.35
CA SER A 468 24.48 -9.06 7.25
C SER A 468 24.35 -7.67 6.60
N LEU A 469 23.32 -6.90 7.01
CA LEU A 469 23.17 -5.53 6.52
C LEU A 469 24.45 -4.72 6.75
N LEU A 470 25.12 -4.91 7.89
CA LEU A 470 26.37 -4.20 8.20
C LEU A 470 27.47 -4.56 7.21
N ASP A 471 27.67 -5.83 6.93
CA ASP A 471 28.75 -6.30 6.04
C ASP A 471 28.49 -5.81 4.60
N ALA A 472 27.24 -5.94 4.12
CA ALA A 472 26.85 -5.44 2.80
C ALA A 472 27.05 -3.91 2.68
N PHE A 473 26.74 -3.19 3.75
CA PHE A 473 26.93 -1.74 3.78
C PHE A 473 28.42 -1.34 3.82
N CYS A 474 29.21 -1.96 4.69
CA CYS A 474 30.66 -1.70 4.77
C CYS A 474 31.37 -2.04 3.44
N ALA A 475 30.97 -3.12 2.76
CA ALA A 475 31.48 -3.44 1.44
C ALA A 475 31.19 -2.35 0.40
N ALA A 476 30.04 -1.66 0.54
CA ALA A 476 29.61 -0.58 -0.35
C ALA A 476 30.24 0.79 -0.02
N VAL A 477 30.78 0.97 1.20
CA VAL A 477 31.45 2.20 1.69
C VAL A 477 32.74 1.81 2.44
N PRO A 478 33.77 1.34 1.72
CA PRO A 478 34.97 0.75 2.33
C PRO A 478 35.80 1.74 3.17
N ASP A 479 35.65 3.04 2.95
CA ASP A 479 36.37 4.09 3.67
C ASP A 479 35.75 4.43 5.04
N SER A 480 34.59 3.84 5.39
CA SER A 480 33.89 4.10 6.65
C SER A 480 34.14 3.00 7.67
N GLU A 481 34.39 3.37 8.92
CA GLU A 481 34.52 2.37 9.99
C GLU A 481 33.15 1.73 10.35
N PRO A 482 33.11 0.45 10.76
CA PRO A 482 31.86 -0.25 11.13
C PRO A 482 31.06 0.48 12.24
N ALA A 483 31.72 1.22 13.14
CA ALA A 483 31.06 2.00 14.17
C ALA A 483 30.31 3.22 13.60
N GLU A 484 30.92 3.88 12.61
CA GLU A 484 30.29 5.00 11.89
C GLU A 484 29.08 4.52 11.07
N VAL A 485 29.24 3.38 10.39
CA VAL A 485 28.15 2.74 9.63
C VAL A 485 26.98 2.41 10.55
N ARG A 486 27.23 1.83 11.75
CA ARG A 486 26.13 1.56 12.72
C ARG A 486 25.44 2.83 13.17
N THR A 487 26.20 3.89 13.41
CA THR A 487 25.66 5.20 13.81
C THR A 487 24.82 5.81 12.69
N LEU A 488 25.26 5.68 11.44
CA LEU A 488 24.54 6.13 10.26
C LEU A 488 23.24 5.33 10.09
N LEU A 489 23.30 3.99 10.14
CA LEU A 489 22.14 3.13 10.04
C LEU A 489 21.12 3.41 11.15
N ALA A 490 21.57 3.71 12.37
CA ALA A 490 20.69 4.07 13.48
C ALA A 490 19.93 5.37 13.22
N LYS A 491 20.52 6.37 12.53
CA LYS A 491 19.82 7.60 12.09
C LYS A 491 18.66 7.28 11.14
N PHE A 492 18.75 6.20 10.38
CA PHE A 492 17.69 5.69 9.51
C PHE A 492 16.82 4.62 10.18
N ALA A 493 16.77 4.60 11.53
CA ALA A 493 16.04 3.66 12.38
C ALA A 493 16.32 2.17 12.10
N LEU A 494 17.49 1.87 11.59
CA LEU A 494 18.00 0.51 11.48
C LEU A 494 18.83 0.20 12.72
N ARG A 495 18.17 -0.41 13.73
CA ARG A 495 18.75 -0.72 15.05
C ARG A 495 19.64 -1.97 15.00
N ALA A 496 20.25 -2.31 16.14
CA ALA A 496 21.18 -3.43 16.24
C ALA A 496 20.62 -4.77 15.74
N ASP A 497 19.34 -5.04 15.97
CA ASP A 497 18.65 -6.25 15.49
C ASP A 497 18.52 -6.29 13.96
N HIS A 498 18.35 -5.15 13.29
CA HIS A 498 18.32 -5.04 11.83
C HIS A 498 19.72 -5.17 11.22
N VAL A 499 20.70 -4.57 11.88
CA VAL A 499 22.08 -4.43 11.37
C VAL A 499 22.78 -5.78 11.25
N LEU A 500 22.46 -6.73 12.15
CA LEU A 500 23.08 -8.06 12.19
C LEU A 500 22.30 -9.14 11.40
N ARG A 501 21.07 -8.83 10.94
CA ARG A 501 20.28 -9.77 10.15
C ARG A 501 20.81 -9.87 8.71
N PRO A 502 20.62 -11.03 8.04
CA PRO A 502 20.84 -11.14 6.60
C PRO A 502 20.03 -10.09 5.83
N ALA A 503 20.66 -9.43 4.86
CA ALA A 503 20.01 -8.37 4.08
C ALA A 503 18.77 -8.86 3.31
N THR A 504 18.72 -10.15 2.96
CA THR A 504 17.53 -10.79 2.36
C THR A 504 16.29 -10.74 3.24
N THR A 505 16.46 -10.69 4.57
CA THR A 505 15.34 -10.68 5.55
C THR A 505 14.77 -9.30 5.82
N LEU A 506 15.35 -8.24 5.23
CA LEU A 506 14.86 -6.88 5.38
C LEU A 506 13.54 -6.69 4.63
N SER A 507 12.60 -6.01 5.25
CA SER A 507 11.39 -5.55 4.57
C SER A 507 11.72 -4.54 3.46
N PRO A 508 10.85 -4.33 2.47
CA PRO A 508 11.07 -3.30 1.44
C PRO A 508 11.33 -1.92 2.01
N GLY A 509 10.62 -1.52 3.06
CA GLY A 509 10.83 -0.24 3.76
C GLY A 509 12.19 -0.16 4.48
N GLU A 510 12.61 -1.23 5.19
CA GLU A 510 13.95 -1.31 5.81
C GLU A 510 15.06 -1.23 4.77
N ARG A 511 14.87 -1.90 3.64
CA ARG A 511 15.81 -1.88 2.52
C ARG A 511 15.91 -0.50 1.87
N THR A 512 14.80 0.22 1.76
CA THR A 512 14.79 1.61 1.27
C THR A 512 15.54 2.53 2.23
N ARG A 513 15.34 2.38 3.55
CA ARG A 513 16.09 3.15 4.56
C ARG A 513 17.59 2.87 4.51
N ALA A 514 17.98 1.60 4.35
CA ALA A 514 19.37 1.22 4.16
C ALA A 514 19.96 1.82 2.89
N ALA A 515 19.22 1.84 1.79
CA ALA A 515 19.62 2.47 0.54
C ALA A 515 19.83 3.98 0.71
N LEU A 516 18.92 4.69 1.36
CA LEU A 516 19.05 6.13 1.63
C LEU A 516 20.24 6.43 2.55
N ALA A 517 20.46 5.62 3.59
CA ALA A 517 21.63 5.71 4.45
C ALA A 517 22.93 5.53 3.64
N LEU A 518 22.95 4.55 2.72
CA LEU A 518 24.10 4.30 1.86
C LEU A 518 24.39 5.49 0.93
N LEU A 519 23.36 6.07 0.33
CA LEU A 519 23.49 7.23 -0.56
C LEU A 519 24.03 8.45 0.22
N GLN A 520 23.61 8.63 1.46
CA GLN A 520 24.19 9.63 2.35
C GLN A 520 25.66 9.31 2.67
N GLY A 521 26.00 8.08 3.03
CA GLY A 521 27.37 7.66 3.33
C GLY A 521 28.33 7.86 2.15
N ARG A 522 27.83 7.74 0.92
CA ARG A 522 28.57 7.99 -0.33
C ARG A 522 28.69 9.48 -0.69
N GLY A 523 28.08 10.39 0.07
CA GLY A 523 28.11 11.82 -0.23
C GLY A 523 27.41 12.18 -1.54
N VAL A 524 26.31 11.50 -1.88
CA VAL A 524 25.54 11.72 -3.09
C VAL A 524 24.98 13.13 -3.12
N ASN A 525 25.21 13.86 -4.21
CA ASN A 525 24.73 15.23 -4.41
C ASN A 525 23.79 15.38 -5.62
N LEU A 526 23.71 14.37 -6.49
CA LEU A 526 22.67 14.19 -7.50
C LEU A 526 21.90 12.89 -7.20
N LEU A 527 20.70 13.02 -6.69
CA LEU A 527 19.84 11.89 -6.38
C LEU A 527 18.89 11.60 -7.54
N VAL A 528 18.86 10.35 -7.99
CA VAL A 528 18.03 9.90 -9.10
C VAL A 528 17.07 8.82 -8.60
N LEU A 529 15.80 9.02 -8.88
CA LEU A 529 14.72 8.11 -8.52
C LEU A 529 13.89 7.81 -9.78
N ASP A 530 13.78 6.54 -10.11
CA ASP A 530 12.92 6.05 -11.19
C ASP A 530 11.83 5.17 -10.58
N GLU A 531 10.58 5.65 -10.53
CA GLU A 531 9.40 5.03 -9.91
C GLU A 531 9.66 4.48 -8.49
N PRO A 532 10.11 5.34 -7.55
CA PRO A 532 10.61 4.88 -6.26
C PRO A 532 9.53 4.35 -5.31
N THR A 533 8.26 4.63 -5.58
CA THR A 533 7.10 4.18 -4.77
C THR A 533 6.70 2.75 -5.07
N ASN A 534 7.11 2.19 -6.21
CA ASN A 534 6.76 0.82 -6.59
C ASN A 534 7.23 -0.18 -5.51
N HIS A 535 6.33 -1.07 -5.12
CA HIS A 535 6.54 -2.11 -4.10
C HIS A 535 6.81 -1.61 -2.67
N LEU A 536 6.63 -0.30 -2.38
CA LEU A 536 6.69 0.25 -1.04
C LEU A 536 5.30 0.28 -0.41
N ASP A 537 5.22 -0.02 0.88
CA ASP A 537 4.00 0.22 1.66
C ASP A 537 3.84 1.71 2.02
N LEU A 538 2.63 2.12 2.38
CA LEU A 538 2.31 3.51 2.69
C LEU A 538 3.27 4.15 3.72
N PRO A 539 3.63 3.48 4.83
CA PRO A 539 4.62 4.03 5.77
C PRO A 539 6.00 4.27 5.15
N ALA A 540 6.45 3.37 4.26
CA ALA A 540 7.74 3.54 3.60
C ALA A 540 7.72 4.68 2.56
N ILE A 541 6.60 4.88 1.87
CA ILE A 541 6.40 6.02 0.95
C ILE A 541 6.45 7.34 1.73
N GLU A 542 5.73 7.46 2.85
CA GLU A 542 5.74 8.66 3.71
C GLU A 542 7.14 8.98 4.24
N GLN A 543 7.90 7.97 4.62
CA GLN A 543 9.28 8.11 5.05
C GLN A 543 10.18 8.60 3.92
N LEU A 544 10.02 8.05 2.71
CA LEU A 544 10.75 8.48 1.53
C LEU A 544 10.44 9.95 1.17
N GLU A 545 9.17 10.33 1.17
CA GLU A 545 8.74 11.72 0.93
C GLU A 545 9.36 12.69 1.92
N SER A 546 9.35 12.34 3.22
CA SER A 546 9.96 13.15 4.27
C SER A 546 11.47 13.32 4.05
N ALA A 547 12.17 12.23 3.70
CA ALA A 547 13.61 12.25 3.41
C ALA A 547 13.92 13.10 2.18
N LEU A 548 13.15 12.94 1.10
CA LEU A 548 13.32 13.72 -0.12
C LEU A 548 13.00 15.20 0.10
N GLY A 549 11.97 15.50 0.92
CA GLY A 549 11.61 16.88 1.28
C GLY A 549 12.75 17.65 1.93
N SER A 550 13.57 16.99 2.75
CA SER A 550 14.72 17.57 3.46
C SER A 550 16.03 17.54 2.68
N TYR A 551 16.10 16.80 1.56
CA TYR A 551 17.33 16.66 0.78
C TYR A 551 17.73 17.98 0.11
N PRO A 552 18.94 18.52 0.39
CA PRO A 552 19.36 19.82 -0.11
C PRO A 552 20.08 19.79 -1.47
N GLY A 553 20.36 18.58 -2.00
CA GLY A 553 21.05 18.38 -3.28
C GLY A 553 20.10 18.45 -4.47
N THR A 554 20.63 18.14 -5.65
CA THR A 554 19.87 18.06 -6.90
C THR A 554 19.08 16.74 -6.97
N LEU A 555 17.85 16.80 -7.41
CA LEU A 555 16.93 15.67 -7.48
C LEU A 555 16.36 15.49 -8.90
N LEU A 556 16.48 14.30 -9.46
CA LEU A 556 15.76 13.85 -10.65
C LEU A 556 14.77 12.77 -10.24
N LEU A 557 13.49 13.02 -10.41
CA LEU A 557 12.40 12.14 -9.99
C LEU A 557 11.53 11.78 -11.18
N VAL A 558 11.51 10.51 -11.55
CA VAL A 558 10.49 9.94 -12.43
C VAL A 558 9.44 9.29 -11.55
N THR A 559 8.19 9.74 -11.65
CA THR A 559 7.09 9.12 -10.90
C THR A 559 5.74 9.46 -11.50
N HIS A 560 4.80 8.56 -11.29
CA HIS A 560 3.37 8.75 -11.54
C HIS A 560 2.59 9.04 -10.25
N ASP A 561 3.24 9.00 -9.08
CA ASP A 561 2.62 9.31 -7.79
C ASP A 561 2.40 10.82 -7.66
N ARG A 562 1.12 11.23 -7.73
CA ARG A 562 0.71 12.65 -7.67
C ARG A 562 1.05 13.29 -6.34
N ARG A 563 0.91 12.55 -5.22
CA ARG A 563 1.23 13.08 -3.88
C ARG A 563 2.73 13.23 -3.66
N MET A 564 3.53 12.31 -4.18
CA MET A 564 4.99 12.44 -4.13
C MET A 564 5.47 13.68 -4.89
N LEU A 565 4.89 13.97 -6.06
CA LEU A 565 5.21 15.19 -6.82
C LEU A 565 4.95 16.48 -6.01
N GLU A 566 3.88 16.50 -5.21
CA GLU A 566 3.55 17.62 -4.32
C GLU A 566 4.47 17.67 -3.08
N ALA A 567 4.67 16.54 -2.40
CA ALA A 567 5.45 16.43 -1.18
C ALA A 567 6.92 16.81 -1.40
N VAL A 568 7.48 16.42 -2.55
CA VAL A 568 8.89 16.67 -2.90
C VAL A 568 9.16 18.12 -3.31
N ARG A 569 8.13 18.94 -3.53
CA ARG A 569 8.27 20.36 -3.94
C ARG A 569 9.16 20.54 -5.16
N THR A 570 8.78 19.93 -6.28
CA THR A 570 9.53 20.03 -7.52
C THR A 570 9.63 21.47 -8.02
N THR A 571 10.82 21.89 -8.47
CA THR A 571 11.08 23.25 -9.00
C THR A 571 10.81 23.33 -10.50
N ARG A 572 10.93 22.20 -11.21
CA ARG A 572 10.78 22.08 -12.67
C ARG A 572 10.06 20.79 -13.01
N ARG A 573 9.21 20.83 -14.01
CA ARG A 573 8.53 19.66 -14.52
C ARG A 573 8.82 19.46 -16.00
N ILE A 574 9.22 18.25 -16.35
CA ILE A 574 9.50 17.81 -17.71
C ILE A 574 8.49 16.72 -18.07
N GLU A 575 7.80 16.89 -19.16
CA GLU A 575 6.95 15.87 -19.75
C GLU A 575 7.62 15.29 -20.99
N VAL A 576 7.70 13.96 -21.03
CA VAL A 576 8.20 13.21 -22.19
C VAL A 576 7.02 12.60 -22.93
N VAL A 577 6.85 13.01 -24.19
CA VAL A 577 5.78 12.51 -25.06
C VAL A 577 6.40 12.04 -26.36
N ASP A 578 6.28 10.77 -26.68
CA ASP A 578 6.80 10.14 -27.92
C ASP A 578 8.26 10.53 -28.23
N GLY A 579 9.12 10.43 -27.23
CA GLY A 579 10.55 10.76 -27.37
C GLY A 579 10.86 12.27 -27.46
N ARG A 580 9.88 13.14 -27.31
CA ARG A 580 10.06 14.60 -27.27
C ARG A 580 9.88 15.12 -25.84
N MET A 581 10.64 16.13 -25.49
CA MET A 581 10.61 16.76 -24.18
C MET A 581 9.86 18.09 -24.24
N LYS A 582 8.99 18.32 -23.26
CA LYS A 582 8.39 19.63 -22.96
C LYS A 582 8.69 19.98 -21.51
N GLU A 583 9.06 21.22 -21.27
CA GLU A 583 9.32 21.74 -19.92
C GLU A 583 8.22 22.74 -19.53
N PHE A 584 7.79 22.70 -18.25
CA PHE A 584 6.73 23.54 -17.66
C PHE A 584 7.23 24.26 -16.42
#